data_ccc0bf0d9a12a90eeea59a001ed7ca21
#
_entry.id   ccc0bf0d9a12a90eeea59a001ed7ca21
#
_cell.length_a   1.000
_cell.length_b   1.000
_cell.length_c   1.000
_cell.angle_alpha   90.00
_cell.angle_beta   90.00
_cell.angle_gamma   90.00
#
_symmetry.space_group_name_H-M   'P 1'
#
loop_
_entity.id
_entity.type
_entity.pdbx_description
1 polymer ?
#
loop_
_entity_poly.entity_id
_entity_poly.type
_entity_poly.pdbx_seq_one_letter_code
_entity_poly.pdbx_strand_id
1 'polypeptide(L)'
;MKKKVFTSLGLMTGTSMDGVDLSIIKSDGYDEFSGILDKYYEFDDDLRKKLTDLRAKIYMSSDLKKYSDELQSVEKKLTLFHANIVTKVLNKYNHNIDLVGFHGQTIFHNSQEKISKQLGDGKLLSQMIKKIVINNFRQNDLENNGQGAPLIPIFHQLISNMLSKKNEIRFPINIINIGGISNVTQIIKNEQAKSFDLKAFDIGPGNCLIDDWVRKNSDKQFDKNGDIAKSGKVDDLIYNQAIDNFSKNLYLQSLDINDFDVSFVKGLSLEDGCATLTKFSAYLIAKGIEYINDSDNFLTKNLVCGGGRKNIFLIENINKFLSLKKIYLENIDNYELEGDFIESQGFAYLAIRSYLGLPISFPSTTGCKAPTK
;
A
#
# COMPACT_ATOMS: atom_id res chain seq x y z
N MET A 1 -0.89 -24.50 -25.12
CA MET A 1 -1.48 -23.27 -25.70
C MET A 1 -0.84 -22.06 -25.03
N LYS A 2 -0.40 -21.04 -25.78
CA LYS A 2 0.01 -19.76 -25.18
C LYS A 2 -1.20 -19.14 -24.49
N LYS A 3 -1.07 -18.76 -23.22
CA LYS A 3 -2.12 -18.03 -22.48
C LYS A 3 -2.31 -16.64 -23.14
N LYS A 4 -3.53 -16.14 -23.11
CA LYS A 4 -3.81 -14.78 -23.61
C LYS A 4 -3.16 -13.76 -22.68
N VAL A 5 -2.43 -12.82 -23.27
CA VAL A 5 -1.86 -11.66 -22.54
C VAL A 5 -2.85 -10.50 -22.64
N PHE A 6 -3.15 -9.88 -21.51
CA PHE A 6 -4.03 -8.71 -21.40
C PHE A 6 -3.19 -7.46 -21.17
N THR A 7 -3.66 -6.34 -21.72
CA THR A 7 -3.17 -5.01 -21.36
C THR A 7 -4.14 -4.41 -20.35
N SER A 8 -3.68 -4.18 -19.13
CA SER A 8 -4.50 -3.66 -18.03
C SER A 8 -3.94 -2.34 -17.50
N LEU A 9 -4.85 -1.42 -17.17
CA LEU A 9 -4.54 -0.17 -16.52
C LEU A 9 -4.96 -0.27 -15.04
N GLY A 10 -4.06 0.04 -14.12
CA GLY A 10 -4.33 0.07 -12.68
C GLY A 10 -4.34 1.49 -12.15
N LEU A 11 -5.27 1.75 -11.25
CA LEU A 11 -5.46 3.04 -10.57
C LEU A 11 -5.41 2.80 -9.06
N MET A 12 -4.46 3.45 -8.40
CA MET A 12 -4.32 3.42 -6.94
C MET A 12 -4.31 4.84 -6.39
N THR A 13 -5.03 5.03 -5.30
CA THR A 13 -4.95 6.24 -4.48
C THR A 13 -4.56 5.83 -3.07
N GLY A 14 -3.44 6.35 -2.61
CA GLY A 14 -2.87 6.04 -1.30
C GLY A 14 -3.58 6.76 -0.14
N THR A 15 -3.15 6.45 1.07
CA THR A 15 -3.66 7.08 2.31
C THR A 15 -3.25 8.55 2.45
N SER A 16 -2.26 9.01 1.68
CA SER A 16 -1.84 10.43 1.59
C SER A 16 -2.92 11.34 0.98
N MET A 17 -3.82 10.79 0.15
CA MET A 17 -4.90 11.51 -0.53
C MET A 17 -4.40 12.69 -1.37
N ASP A 18 -3.23 12.56 -1.98
CA ASP A 18 -2.55 13.61 -2.75
C ASP A 18 -2.71 13.43 -4.26
N GLY A 19 -2.99 12.22 -4.73
CA GLY A 19 -3.12 11.94 -6.15
C GLY A 19 -3.41 10.48 -6.49
N VAL A 20 -3.24 10.18 -7.76
CA VAL A 20 -3.48 8.85 -8.35
C VAL A 20 -2.22 8.32 -9.00
N ASP A 21 -1.79 7.15 -8.57
CA ASP A 21 -0.82 6.34 -9.29
C ASP A 21 -1.55 5.55 -10.37
N LEU A 22 -1.12 5.74 -11.61
CA LEU A 22 -1.66 5.06 -12.78
C LEU A 22 -0.55 4.25 -13.44
N SER A 23 -0.80 2.95 -13.60
CA SER A 23 0.10 2.06 -14.32
C SER A 23 -0.59 1.34 -15.45
N ILE A 24 0.13 1.09 -16.54
CA ILE A 24 -0.29 0.17 -17.61
C ILE A 24 0.69 -0.99 -17.64
N ILE A 25 0.15 -2.20 -17.62
CA ILE A 25 0.93 -3.43 -17.67
C ILE A 25 0.41 -4.38 -18.76
N LYS A 26 1.25 -5.31 -19.18
CA LYS A 26 0.85 -6.54 -19.86
C LYS A 26 1.08 -7.74 -18.97
N SER A 27 0.09 -8.63 -18.87
CA SER A 27 0.21 -9.88 -18.12
C SER A 27 -0.78 -10.92 -18.62
N ASP A 28 -0.43 -12.19 -18.42
CA ASP A 28 -1.33 -13.33 -18.62
C ASP A 28 -2.15 -13.66 -17.36
N GLY A 29 -1.95 -12.93 -16.26
CA GLY A 29 -2.55 -13.17 -14.95
C GLY A 29 -1.87 -14.27 -14.14
N TYR A 30 -0.76 -14.84 -14.65
CA TYR A 30 -0.02 -15.94 -14.01
C TYR A 30 1.47 -15.61 -13.84
N ASP A 31 2.26 -15.77 -14.90
CA ASP A 31 3.72 -15.74 -14.82
C ASP A 31 4.37 -14.67 -15.71
N GLU A 32 3.61 -14.08 -16.62
CA GLU A 32 4.10 -13.04 -17.53
C GLU A 32 3.71 -11.65 -17.00
N PHE A 33 4.66 -10.74 -16.98
CA PHE A 33 4.47 -9.34 -16.60
C PHE A 33 5.45 -8.45 -17.35
N SER A 34 4.98 -7.32 -17.81
CA SER A 34 5.80 -6.20 -18.25
C SER A 34 5.09 -4.86 -17.97
N GLY A 35 5.80 -3.93 -17.34
CA GLY A 35 5.37 -2.54 -17.21
C GLY A 35 5.44 -1.84 -18.56
N ILE A 36 4.47 -0.96 -18.84
CA ILE A 36 4.43 -0.17 -20.08
C ILE A 36 4.49 1.32 -19.77
N LEU A 37 3.76 1.75 -18.75
CA LEU A 37 3.65 3.16 -18.37
C LEU A 37 3.34 3.26 -16.90
N ASP A 38 4.05 4.15 -16.23
CA ASP A 38 3.77 4.57 -14.87
C ASP A 38 3.66 6.09 -14.83
N LYS A 39 2.59 6.62 -14.20
CA LYS A 39 2.35 8.05 -14.05
C LYS A 39 1.62 8.37 -12.78
N TYR A 40 2.07 9.44 -12.14
CA TYR A 40 1.37 10.09 -11.04
C TYR A 40 0.56 11.29 -11.54
N TYR A 41 -0.65 11.44 -11.00
CA TYR A 41 -1.54 12.57 -11.25
C TYR A 41 -2.00 13.15 -9.92
N GLU A 42 -1.51 14.34 -9.62
CA GLU A 42 -1.85 15.06 -8.39
C GLU A 42 -3.33 15.50 -8.41
N PHE A 43 -4.01 15.42 -7.27
CA PHE A 43 -5.34 16.02 -7.11
C PHE A 43 -5.23 17.55 -7.07
N ASP A 44 -6.28 18.21 -7.54
CA ASP A 44 -6.44 19.64 -7.26
C ASP A 44 -6.74 19.86 -5.77
N ASP A 45 -6.47 21.08 -5.29
CA ASP A 45 -6.62 21.45 -3.89
C ASP A 45 -8.06 21.25 -3.37
N ASP A 46 -9.10 21.48 -4.22
CA ASP A 46 -10.50 21.31 -3.85
C ASP A 46 -10.83 19.85 -3.59
N LEU A 47 -10.44 18.94 -4.51
CA LEU A 47 -10.68 17.49 -4.34
C LEU A 47 -9.90 16.94 -3.15
N ARG A 48 -8.63 17.31 -3.02
CA ARG A 48 -7.78 16.91 -1.92
C ARG A 48 -8.36 17.31 -0.58
N LYS A 49 -8.74 18.59 -0.44
CA LYS A 49 -9.36 19.11 0.79
C LYS A 49 -10.64 18.35 1.12
N LYS A 50 -11.51 18.11 0.13
CA LYS A 50 -12.75 17.36 0.36
C LYS A 50 -12.51 15.92 0.82
N LEU A 51 -11.50 15.24 0.27
CA LEU A 51 -11.13 13.89 0.69
C LEU A 51 -10.61 13.87 2.13
N THR A 52 -9.71 14.79 2.47
CA THR A 52 -9.14 14.88 3.82
C THR A 52 -10.17 15.30 4.85
N ASP A 53 -11.02 16.29 4.55
CA ASP A 53 -12.09 16.76 5.46
C ASP A 53 -13.13 15.65 5.69
N LEU A 54 -13.49 14.90 4.64
CA LEU A 54 -14.41 13.78 4.75
C LEU A 54 -13.80 12.62 5.57
N ARG A 55 -12.54 12.27 5.29
CA ARG A 55 -11.82 11.24 6.05
C ARG A 55 -11.79 11.57 7.54
N ALA A 56 -11.55 12.83 7.89
CA ALA A 56 -11.49 13.30 9.27
C ALA A 56 -12.84 13.23 10.01
N LYS A 57 -13.96 12.99 9.32
CA LYS A 57 -15.30 12.83 9.91
C LYS A 57 -15.71 11.38 10.09
N ILE A 58 -15.00 10.43 9.46
CA ILE A 58 -15.37 9.01 9.43
C ILE A 58 -14.46 8.24 10.39
N TYR A 59 -14.94 7.95 11.58
CA TYR A 59 -14.25 7.19 12.63
C TYR A 59 -14.84 5.81 12.85
N MET A 60 -16.14 5.64 12.61
CA MET A 60 -16.86 4.39 12.81
C MET A 60 -17.82 4.12 11.64
N SER A 61 -18.25 2.88 11.51
CA SER A 61 -19.10 2.45 10.38
C SER A 61 -20.44 3.22 10.31
N SER A 62 -20.98 3.66 11.44
CA SER A 62 -22.19 4.48 11.48
C SER A 62 -22.03 5.86 10.81
N ASP A 63 -20.80 6.39 10.76
CA ASP A 63 -20.51 7.67 10.12
C ASP A 63 -20.68 7.57 8.59
N LEU A 64 -20.47 6.41 8.01
CA LEU A 64 -20.73 6.17 6.58
C LEU A 64 -22.18 6.47 6.19
N LYS A 65 -23.13 6.15 7.08
CA LYS A 65 -24.54 6.47 6.88
C LYS A 65 -24.82 7.94 7.19
N LYS A 66 -24.23 8.48 8.25
CA LYS A 66 -24.41 9.87 8.68
C LYS A 66 -23.96 10.86 7.60
N TYR A 67 -22.86 10.59 6.91
CA TYR A 67 -22.27 11.45 5.87
C TYR A 67 -22.50 10.93 4.45
N SER A 68 -23.58 10.16 4.22
CA SER A 68 -23.87 9.50 2.94
C SER A 68 -23.89 10.47 1.75
N ASP A 69 -24.50 11.65 1.89
CA ASP A 69 -24.63 12.62 0.79
C ASP A 69 -23.26 13.25 0.45
N GLU A 70 -22.47 13.55 1.47
CA GLU A 70 -21.12 14.06 1.29
C GLU A 70 -20.21 13.00 0.64
N LEU A 71 -20.29 11.74 1.12
CA LEU A 71 -19.60 10.59 0.52
C LEU A 71 -19.93 10.47 -0.97
N GLN A 72 -21.21 10.49 -1.33
CA GLN A 72 -21.65 10.38 -2.72
C GLN A 72 -21.15 11.56 -3.58
N SER A 73 -21.20 12.78 -3.05
CA SER A 73 -20.71 13.96 -3.75
C SER A 73 -19.21 13.89 -4.04
N VAL A 74 -18.41 13.52 -3.03
CA VAL A 74 -16.94 13.39 -3.16
C VAL A 74 -16.58 12.20 -4.05
N GLU A 75 -17.26 11.05 -3.91
CA GLU A 75 -17.09 9.87 -4.75
C GLU A 75 -17.29 10.20 -6.23
N LYS A 76 -18.35 10.96 -6.55
CA LYS A 76 -18.60 11.39 -7.93
C LYS A 76 -17.45 12.26 -8.47
N LYS A 77 -16.97 13.25 -7.70
CA LYS A 77 -15.86 14.12 -8.11
C LYS A 77 -14.59 13.31 -8.33
N LEU A 78 -14.25 12.42 -7.40
CA LEU A 78 -13.12 11.53 -7.50
C LEU A 78 -13.20 10.65 -8.74
N THR A 79 -14.38 10.07 -9.02
CA THR A 79 -14.60 9.23 -10.21
C THR A 79 -14.44 10.02 -11.50
N LEU A 80 -14.93 11.26 -11.55
CA LEU A 80 -14.75 12.14 -12.71
C LEU A 80 -13.28 12.52 -12.94
N PHE A 81 -12.52 12.73 -11.86
CA PHE A 81 -11.08 12.96 -11.96
C PHE A 81 -10.38 11.74 -12.57
N HIS A 82 -10.67 10.53 -12.08
CA HIS A 82 -10.13 9.28 -12.63
C HIS A 82 -10.51 9.10 -14.11
N ALA A 83 -11.76 9.35 -14.47
CA ALA A 83 -12.21 9.26 -15.86
C ALA A 83 -11.45 10.21 -16.79
N ASN A 84 -11.18 11.44 -16.33
CA ASN A 84 -10.43 12.43 -17.09
C ASN A 84 -8.98 11.99 -17.33
N ILE A 85 -8.27 11.54 -16.27
CA ILE A 85 -6.87 11.09 -16.42
C ILE A 85 -6.77 9.84 -17.30
N VAL A 86 -7.68 8.87 -17.12
CA VAL A 86 -7.71 7.66 -17.96
C VAL A 86 -7.99 8.03 -19.41
N THR A 87 -8.95 8.91 -19.68
CA THR A 87 -9.26 9.36 -21.05
C THR A 87 -8.05 10.04 -21.71
N LYS A 88 -7.32 10.91 -20.96
CA LYS A 88 -6.07 11.53 -21.46
C LYS A 88 -5.02 10.47 -21.82
N VAL A 89 -4.89 9.43 -21.01
CA VAL A 89 -3.95 8.34 -21.26
C VAL A 89 -4.38 7.52 -22.47
N LEU A 90 -5.66 7.12 -22.56
CA LEU A 90 -6.20 6.35 -23.69
C LEU A 90 -6.04 7.08 -25.02
N ASN A 91 -6.23 8.40 -25.04
CA ASN A 91 -6.08 9.23 -26.25
C ASN A 91 -4.62 9.37 -26.69
N LYS A 92 -3.69 9.35 -25.74
CA LYS A 92 -2.26 9.48 -26.02
C LYS A 92 -1.58 8.15 -26.35
N TYR A 93 -2.11 7.06 -25.78
CA TYR A 93 -1.54 5.72 -25.90
C TYR A 93 -2.28 4.95 -26.97
N ASN A 94 -1.58 4.59 -28.05
CA ASN A 94 -2.13 3.84 -29.20
C ASN A 94 -2.30 2.32 -28.90
N HIS A 95 -2.33 1.92 -27.62
CA HIS A 95 -2.51 0.53 -27.25
C HIS A 95 -3.95 0.26 -26.78
N ASN A 96 -4.49 -0.86 -27.22
CA ASN A 96 -5.80 -1.29 -26.71
C ASN A 96 -5.68 -1.73 -25.25
N ILE A 97 -6.35 -1.01 -24.34
CA ILE A 97 -6.50 -1.41 -22.95
C ILE A 97 -7.70 -2.34 -22.85
N ASP A 98 -7.49 -3.57 -22.38
CA ASP A 98 -8.55 -4.58 -22.21
C ASP A 98 -9.34 -4.35 -20.93
N LEU A 99 -8.65 -4.02 -19.82
CA LEU A 99 -9.21 -3.93 -18.47
C LEU A 99 -8.69 -2.70 -17.74
N VAL A 100 -9.48 -2.21 -16.77
CA VAL A 100 -9.05 -1.19 -15.82
C VAL A 100 -9.30 -1.71 -14.41
N GLY A 101 -8.24 -1.78 -13.60
CA GLY A 101 -8.31 -2.05 -12.16
C GLY A 101 -8.47 -0.73 -11.40
N PHE A 102 -9.60 -0.56 -10.73
CA PHE A 102 -9.94 0.67 -10.03
C PHE A 102 -10.06 0.41 -8.52
N HIS A 103 -9.02 0.71 -7.77
CA HIS A 103 -9.03 0.57 -6.31
C HIS A 103 -9.94 1.62 -5.65
N GLY A 104 -9.90 2.86 -6.14
CA GLY A 104 -10.54 4.00 -5.50
C GLY A 104 -9.78 4.48 -4.25
N GLN A 105 -10.36 5.41 -3.49
CA GLN A 105 -9.79 5.99 -2.27
C GLN A 105 -10.39 5.36 -1.03
N THR A 106 -9.62 4.67 -0.23
CA THR A 106 -10.08 4.15 1.06
C THR A 106 -10.41 5.29 2.01
N ILE A 107 -11.66 5.33 2.45
CA ILE A 107 -12.16 6.31 3.42
C ILE A 107 -12.41 5.69 4.80
N PHE A 108 -12.71 4.41 4.83
CA PHE A 108 -12.93 3.63 6.05
C PHE A 108 -12.55 2.18 5.84
N HIS A 109 -11.90 1.57 6.82
CA HIS A 109 -11.60 0.14 6.81
C HIS A 109 -11.67 -0.42 8.24
N ASN A 110 -12.50 -1.45 8.43
CA ASN A 110 -12.60 -2.20 9.67
C ASN A 110 -12.85 -3.68 9.33
N SER A 111 -11.82 -4.49 9.48
CA SER A 111 -11.89 -5.91 9.16
C SER A 111 -12.76 -6.71 10.13
N GLN A 112 -12.88 -6.27 11.38
CA GLN A 112 -13.74 -6.93 12.40
C GLN A 112 -15.22 -6.75 12.07
N GLU A 113 -15.62 -5.57 11.61
CA GLU A 113 -16.97 -5.28 11.12
C GLU A 113 -17.20 -5.77 9.68
N LYS A 114 -16.17 -6.27 9.00
CA LYS A 114 -16.17 -6.68 7.58
C LYS A 114 -16.61 -5.55 6.64
N ILE A 115 -16.21 -4.33 6.95
CA ILE A 115 -16.55 -3.14 6.19
C ILE A 115 -15.27 -2.49 5.69
N SER A 116 -15.22 -2.27 4.37
CA SER A 116 -14.20 -1.44 3.75
C SER A 116 -14.87 -0.56 2.70
N LYS A 117 -14.82 0.77 2.91
CA LYS A 117 -15.39 1.73 1.96
C LYS A 117 -14.26 2.40 1.19
N GLN A 118 -14.19 2.10 -0.09
CA GLN A 118 -13.42 2.83 -1.07
C GLN A 118 -14.37 3.76 -1.83
N LEU A 119 -14.04 5.06 -1.90
CA LEU A 119 -14.72 5.99 -2.80
C LEU A 119 -14.27 5.69 -4.23
N GLY A 120 -15.24 5.61 -5.13
CA GLY A 120 -15.01 5.34 -6.55
C GLY A 120 -16.15 4.52 -7.15
N ASP A 121 -16.91 5.16 -8.03
CA ASP A 121 -17.99 4.49 -8.77
C ASP A 121 -17.42 3.83 -10.03
N GLY A 122 -17.13 2.53 -9.94
CA GLY A 122 -16.61 1.75 -11.07
C GLY A 122 -17.58 1.66 -12.25
N LYS A 123 -18.89 1.71 -12.01
CA LYS A 123 -19.92 1.72 -13.08
C LYS A 123 -19.87 3.03 -13.85
N LEU A 124 -19.86 4.15 -13.16
CA LEU A 124 -19.73 5.47 -13.78
C LEU A 124 -18.42 5.57 -14.55
N LEU A 125 -17.29 5.16 -13.96
CA LEU A 125 -16.00 5.14 -14.63
C LEU A 125 -16.05 4.32 -15.93
N SER A 126 -16.58 3.10 -15.87
CA SER A 126 -16.72 2.21 -17.04
C SER A 126 -17.55 2.85 -18.16
N GLN A 127 -18.66 3.51 -17.82
CA GLN A 127 -19.53 4.22 -18.79
C GLN A 127 -18.78 5.37 -19.47
N MET A 128 -17.98 6.14 -18.71
CA MET A 128 -17.27 7.29 -19.23
C MET A 128 -16.10 6.91 -20.15
N ILE A 129 -15.31 5.91 -19.74
CA ILE A 129 -14.10 5.52 -20.50
C ILE A 129 -14.37 4.40 -21.52
N LYS A 130 -15.57 3.82 -21.53
CA LYS A 130 -16.00 2.70 -22.40
C LYS A 130 -15.04 1.49 -22.35
N LYS A 131 -14.61 1.14 -21.14
CA LYS A 131 -13.76 -0.02 -20.86
C LYS A 131 -14.34 -0.86 -19.73
N ILE A 132 -13.94 -2.14 -19.67
CA ILE A 132 -14.26 -3.01 -18.54
C ILE A 132 -13.48 -2.50 -17.32
N VAL A 133 -14.18 -2.19 -16.24
CA VAL A 133 -13.62 -1.76 -14.96
C VAL A 133 -13.86 -2.84 -13.92
N ILE A 134 -12.78 -3.28 -13.29
CA ILE A 134 -12.79 -4.16 -12.12
C ILE A 134 -12.52 -3.27 -10.91
N ASN A 135 -13.42 -3.30 -9.96
CA ASN A 135 -13.34 -2.50 -8.73
C ASN A 135 -13.81 -3.31 -7.53
N ASN A 136 -13.80 -2.69 -6.33
CA ASN A 136 -14.27 -3.31 -5.09
C ASN A 136 -13.50 -4.60 -4.70
N PHE A 137 -12.19 -4.57 -4.84
CA PHE A 137 -11.31 -5.73 -4.64
C PHE A 137 -11.33 -6.31 -3.22
N ARG A 138 -11.72 -5.52 -2.20
CA ARG A 138 -11.63 -5.90 -0.79
C ARG A 138 -12.85 -6.64 -0.27
N GLN A 139 -14.03 -6.36 -0.84
CA GLN A 139 -15.31 -6.80 -0.28
C GLN A 139 -15.46 -8.32 -0.29
N ASN A 140 -15.07 -8.97 -1.39
CA ASN A 140 -15.19 -10.43 -1.50
C ASN A 140 -14.28 -11.15 -0.48
N ASP A 141 -13.08 -10.62 -0.22
CA ASP A 141 -12.19 -11.14 0.81
C ASP A 141 -12.80 -11.01 2.21
N LEU A 142 -13.35 -9.83 2.54
CA LEU A 142 -14.05 -9.58 3.81
C LEU A 142 -15.24 -10.52 4.02
N GLU A 143 -16.05 -10.75 2.98
CA GLU A 143 -17.19 -11.69 3.02
C GLU A 143 -16.74 -13.13 3.24
N ASN A 144 -15.53 -13.48 2.77
CA ASN A 144 -14.90 -14.78 3.00
C ASN A 144 -14.05 -14.84 4.29
N ASN A 145 -14.32 -13.93 5.23
CA ASN A 145 -13.66 -13.78 6.54
C ASN A 145 -12.18 -13.42 6.47
N GLY A 146 -11.71 -12.88 5.34
CA GLY A 146 -10.43 -12.22 5.26
C GLY A 146 -10.48 -10.81 5.87
N GLN A 147 -9.32 -10.19 5.96
CA GLN A 147 -9.19 -8.84 6.52
C GLN A 147 -9.29 -7.74 5.45
N GLY A 148 -9.43 -8.08 4.16
CA GLY A 148 -9.52 -7.14 3.05
C GLY A 148 -8.19 -6.48 2.67
N ALA A 149 -7.12 -6.77 3.39
CA ALA A 149 -5.75 -6.29 3.17
C ALA A 149 -4.73 -7.25 3.83
N PRO A 150 -3.48 -7.31 3.32
CA PRO A 150 -3.00 -6.76 2.04
C PRO A 150 -3.43 -7.61 0.82
N LEU A 151 -3.70 -7.00 -0.33
CA LEU A 151 -4.16 -7.70 -1.55
C LEU A 151 -3.05 -7.88 -2.60
N ILE A 152 -1.96 -7.11 -2.52
CA ILE A 152 -0.87 -7.11 -3.50
C ILE A 152 0.14 -8.29 -3.37
N PRO A 153 0.13 -9.14 -2.33
CA PRO A 153 1.10 -10.22 -2.17
C PRO A 153 1.24 -11.16 -3.36
N ILE A 154 0.15 -11.44 -4.09
CA ILE A 154 0.21 -12.27 -5.29
C ILE A 154 0.96 -11.59 -6.46
N PHE A 155 0.94 -10.25 -6.52
CA PHE A 155 1.76 -9.49 -7.46
C PHE A 155 3.22 -9.44 -6.99
N HIS A 156 3.47 -9.30 -5.70
CA HIS A 156 4.82 -9.42 -5.12
C HIS A 156 5.46 -10.76 -5.47
N GLN A 157 4.71 -11.86 -5.41
CA GLN A 157 5.18 -13.17 -5.85
C GLN A 157 5.58 -13.18 -7.33
N LEU A 158 4.76 -12.59 -8.20
CA LEU A 158 5.04 -12.52 -9.64
C LEU A 158 6.36 -11.80 -9.91
N ILE A 159 6.53 -10.57 -9.40
CA ILE A 159 7.76 -9.79 -9.62
C ILE A 159 8.98 -10.46 -9.00
N SER A 160 8.86 -11.06 -7.81
CA SER A 160 9.95 -11.81 -7.17
C SER A 160 10.38 -13.01 -8.01
N ASN A 161 9.43 -13.74 -8.59
CA ASN A 161 9.73 -14.86 -9.49
C ASN A 161 10.43 -14.40 -10.77
N MET A 162 10.04 -13.24 -11.31
CA MET A 162 10.73 -12.65 -12.47
C MET A 162 12.18 -12.28 -12.16
N LEU A 163 12.42 -11.58 -11.04
CA LEU A 163 13.77 -11.20 -10.61
C LEU A 163 14.64 -12.45 -10.36
N SER A 164 14.08 -13.48 -9.74
CA SER A 164 14.79 -14.74 -9.51
C SER A 164 15.13 -15.47 -10.81
N LYS A 165 14.24 -15.46 -11.81
CA LYS A 165 14.50 -16.05 -13.14
C LYS A 165 15.61 -15.34 -13.90
N LYS A 166 15.79 -14.04 -13.68
CA LYS A 166 16.92 -13.25 -14.23
C LYS A 166 18.22 -13.46 -13.45
N ASN A 167 18.22 -14.28 -12.38
CA ASN A 167 19.33 -14.47 -11.45
C ASN A 167 19.74 -13.22 -10.66
N GLU A 168 18.86 -12.23 -10.55
CA GLU A 168 19.12 -11.00 -9.82
C GLU A 168 19.01 -11.20 -8.30
N ILE A 169 18.04 -12.01 -7.87
CA ILE A 169 17.82 -12.33 -6.45
C ILE A 169 17.46 -13.80 -6.22
N ARG A 170 17.61 -14.27 -4.98
CA ARG A 170 17.25 -15.63 -4.56
C ARG A 170 16.21 -15.62 -3.47
N PHE A 171 15.35 -16.63 -3.45
CA PHE A 171 14.39 -16.86 -2.37
C PHE A 171 15.08 -17.36 -1.08
N PRO A 172 14.53 -17.06 0.12
CA PRO A 172 13.30 -16.28 0.37
C PRO A 172 13.46 -14.78 0.08
N ILE A 173 12.34 -14.13 -0.25
CA ILE A 173 12.30 -12.69 -0.54
C ILE A 173 11.19 -12.05 0.29
N ASN A 174 11.51 -10.96 0.97
CA ASN A 174 10.52 -10.08 1.59
C ASN A 174 10.39 -8.82 0.76
N ILE A 175 9.15 -8.41 0.49
CA ILE A 175 8.84 -7.09 -0.07
C ILE A 175 8.15 -6.29 1.03
N ILE A 176 8.75 -5.17 1.40
CA ILE A 176 8.30 -4.25 2.43
C ILE A 176 7.73 -3.02 1.74
N ASN A 177 6.43 -2.81 1.80
CA ASN A 177 5.80 -1.60 1.32
C ASN A 177 5.67 -0.59 2.46
N ILE A 178 6.33 0.57 2.33
CA ILE A 178 6.23 1.68 3.28
C ILE A 178 5.37 2.78 2.66
N GLY A 179 4.06 2.73 2.95
CA GLY A 179 3.09 3.78 2.62
C GLY A 179 2.71 4.61 3.83
N GLY A 180 1.43 4.94 3.98
CA GLY A 180 0.91 5.48 5.24
C GLY A 180 0.95 4.43 6.36
N ILE A 181 0.50 3.22 6.06
CA ILE A 181 0.75 1.99 6.83
C ILE A 181 1.82 1.19 6.11
N SER A 182 2.65 0.49 6.87
CA SER A 182 3.67 -0.40 6.34
C SER A 182 3.22 -1.85 6.43
N ASN A 183 3.48 -2.62 5.37
CA ASN A 183 3.22 -4.06 5.33
C ASN A 183 4.40 -4.82 4.74
N VAL A 184 4.44 -6.11 5.01
CA VAL A 184 5.45 -7.02 4.48
C VAL A 184 4.80 -8.19 3.79
N THR A 185 5.39 -8.63 2.68
CA THR A 185 5.08 -9.88 2.00
C THR A 185 6.34 -10.74 1.97
N GLN A 186 6.30 -11.92 2.56
CA GLN A 186 7.32 -12.94 2.42
C GLN A 186 6.93 -13.93 1.33
N ILE A 187 7.87 -14.22 0.46
CA ILE A 187 7.73 -15.20 -0.62
C ILE A 187 8.80 -16.27 -0.45
N ILE A 188 8.37 -17.52 -0.23
CA ILE A 188 9.23 -18.67 -0.13
C ILE A 188 8.93 -19.58 -1.33
N LYS A 189 9.96 -19.99 -2.05
CA LYS A 189 9.81 -20.93 -3.16
C LYS A 189 9.97 -22.35 -2.69
N ASN A 190 8.93 -23.14 -2.89
CA ASN A 190 9.00 -24.58 -2.65
C ASN A 190 9.41 -25.29 -3.94
N GLU A 191 10.69 -25.64 -4.04
CA GLU A 191 11.24 -26.28 -5.25
C GLU A 191 10.63 -27.66 -5.53
N GLN A 192 10.30 -28.43 -4.50
CA GLN A 192 9.71 -29.77 -4.63
C GLN A 192 8.27 -29.70 -5.15
N ALA A 193 7.46 -28.81 -4.58
CA ALA A 193 6.07 -28.63 -4.98
C ALA A 193 5.92 -27.73 -6.21
N LYS A 194 6.99 -27.07 -6.67
CA LYS A 194 6.96 -26.04 -7.72
C LYS A 194 5.92 -24.95 -7.45
N SER A 195 5.77 -24.59 -6.19
CA SER A 195 4.81 -23.61 -5.68
C SER A 195 5.50 -22.51 -4.88
N PHE A 196 4.72 -21.52 -4.49
CA PHE A 196 5.18 -20.46 -3.59
C PHE A 196 4.31 -20.46 -2.34
N ASP A 197 4.97 -20.31 -1.19
CA ASP A 197 4.32 -20.02 0.06
C ASP A 197 4.38 -18.51 0.28
N LEU A 198 3.22 -17.90 0.52
CA LEU A 198 3.06 -16.48 0.76
C LEU A 198 2.67 -16.26 2.21
N LYS A 199 3.28 -15.28 2.87
CA LYS A 199 2.86 -14.74 4.15
C LYS A 199 2.87 -13.22 4.08
N ALA A 200 1.80 -12.56 4.48
CA ALA A 200 1.74 -11.11 4.45
C ALA A 200 0.91 -10.56 5.60
N PHE A 201 1.33 -9.41 6.14
CA PHE A 201 0.64 -8.69 7.22
C PHE A 201 1.16 -7.25 7.34
N ASP A 202 0.37 -6.42 8.03
CA ASP A 202 0.78 -5.07 8.37
C ASP A 202 1.77 -5.08 9.55
N ILE A 203 2.78 -4.21 9.47
CA ILE A 203 3.89 -4.20 10.43
C ILE A 203 3.97 -2.93 11.28
N GLY A 204 3.15 -1.93 10.96
CA GLY A 204 3.09 -0.70 11.75
C GLY A 204 2.83 0.54 10.91
N PRO A 205 2.92 1.73 11.51
CA PRO A 205 2.82 2.98 10.78
C PRO A 205 4.02 3.15 9.85
N GLY A 206 3.75 3.60 8.62
CA GLY A 206 4.79 4.10 7.74
C GLY A 206 4.99 5.60 7.93
N ASN A 207 4.56 6.39 6.93
CA ASN A 207 4.64 7.85 7.01
C ASN A 207 3.43 8.49 7.72
N CYS A 208 2.34 7.78 8.00
CA CYS A 208 1.07 8.39 8.43
C CYS A 208 1.21 9.28 9.66
N LEU A 209 1.98 8.87 10.67
CA LEU A 209 2.20 9.67 11.88
C LEU A 209 3.04 10.92 11.60
N ILE A 210 4.11 10.77 10.80
CA ILE A 210 5.01 11.85 10.43
C ILE A 210 4.24 12.90 9.61
N ASP A 211 3.49 12.45 8.61
CA ASP A 211 2.70 13.31 7.74
C ASP A 211 1.57 14.04 8.50
N ASP A 212 0.91 13.34 9.43
CA ASP A 212 -0.12 13.93 10.28
C ASP A 212 0.45 15.05 11.18
N TRP A 213 1.62 14.79 11.79
CA TRP A 213 2.31 15.78 12.60
C TRP A 213 2.75 17.01 11.79
N VAL A 214 3.34 16.77 10.61
CA VAL A 214 3.77 17.86 9.71
C VAL A 214 2.59 18.74 9.31
N ARG A 215 1.47 18.13 8.89
CA ARG A 215 0.26 18.89 8.51
C ARG A 215 -0.36 19.69 9.65
N LYS A 216 -0.29 19.19 10.88
CA LYS A 216 -0.83 19.87 12.07
C LYS A 216 0.04 21.03 12.56
N ASN A 217 1.32 21.01 12.24
CA ASN A 217 2.29 21.97 12.79
C ASN A 217 3.02 22.81 11.74
N SER A 218 2.67 22.68 10.46
CA SER A 218 3.25 23.48 9.35
C SER A 218 2.31 23.54 8.16
N ASP A 219 2.66 24.36 7.16
CA ASP A 219 1.97 24.41 5.86
C ASP A 219 2.41 23.28 4.90
N LYS A 220 3.33 22.41 5.33
CA LYS A 220 3.81 21.30 4.52
C LYS A 220 2.88 20.10 4.66
N GLN A 221 2.90 19.23 3.65
CA GLN A 221 2.04 18.04 3.60
C GLN A 221 2.71 16.79 4.17
N PHE A 222 4.03 16.72 4.07
CA PHE A 222 4.86 15.60 4.52
C PHE A 222 6.31 16.05 4.75
N ASP A 223 7.08 15.22 5.42
CA ASP A 223 8.52 15.45 5.63
C ASP A 223 9.31 14.92 4.42
N LYS A 224 9.61 15.81 3.48
CA LYS A 224 10.37 15.46 2.27
C LYS A 224 11.77 14.97 2.64
N ASN A 225 12.12 13.76 2.19
CA ASN A 225 13.38 13.06 2.46
C ASN A 225 13.69 12.82 3.97
N GLY A 226 12.79 13.18 4.88
CA GLY A 226 13.03 13.16 6.32
C GLY A 226 13.85 14.36 6.81
N ASP A 227 13.89 15.45 6.04
CA ASP A 227 14.76 16.61 6.36
C ASP A 227 14.31 17.33 7.64
N ILE A 228 13.00 17.40 7.93
CA ILE A 228 12.45 17.98 9.16
C ILE A 228 12.87 17.11 10.35
N ALA A 229 12.60 15.81 10.29
CA ALA A 229 12.98 14.87 11.35
C ALA A 229 14.50 14.85 11.60
N LYS A 230 15.30 14.95 10.55
CA LYS A 230 16.77 14.97 10.64
C LYS A 230 17.30 16.23 11.35
N SER A 231 16.59 17.34 11.29
CA SER A 231 16.96 18.59 11.97
C SER A 231 16.56 18.62 13.44
N GLY A 232 15.67 17.71 13.88
CA GLY A 232 15.20 17.59 15.24
C GLY A 232 16.00 16.61 16.09
N LYS A 233 15.65 16.57 17.37
CA LYS A 233 16.18 15.61 18.34
C LYS A 233 15.06 14.70 18.82
N VAL A 234 15.37 13.41 18.88
CA VAL A 234 14.46 12.44 19.48
C VAL A 234 14.33 12.70 20.97
N ASP A 235 13.10 12.81 21.47
CA ASP A 235 12.85 12.75 22.91
C ASP A 235 12.79 11.27 23.34
N ASP A 236 13.88 10.79 23.93
CA ASP A 236 14.01 9.38 24.30
C ASP A 236 13.04 8.97 25.40
N LEU A 237 12.62 9.88 26.30
CA LEU A 237 11.64 9.56 27.34
C LEU A 237 10.25 9.33 26.73
N ILE A 238 9.80 10.24 25.89
CA ILE A 238 8.53 10.14 25.16
C ILE A 238 8.54 8.91 24.24
N TYR A 239 9.63 8.70 23.49
CA TYR A 239 9.79 7.54 22.63
C TYR A 239 9.66 6.22 23.39
N ASN A 240 10.41 6.04 24.49
CA ASN A 240 10.38 4.81 25.28
C ASN A 240 8.98 4.59 25.89
N GLN A 241 8.35 5.62 26.43
CA GLN A 241 6.99 5.54 26.95
C GLN A 241 5.98 5.15 25.85
N ALA A 242 6.13 5.67 24.63
CA ALA A 242 5.28 5.32 23.50
C ALA A 242 5.43 3.85 23.12
N ILE A 243 6.65 3.31 23.13
CA ILE A 243 6.91 1.89 22.86
C ILE A 243 6.32 1.01 23.97
N ASP A 244 6.55 1.36 25.24
CA ASP A 244 6.04 0.58 26.40
C ASP A 244 4.52 0.56 26.44
N ASN A 245 3.87 1.65 26.07
CA ASN A 245 2.41 1.76 26.01
C ASN A 245 1.81 1.19 24.73
N PHE A 246 2.64 0.80 23.75
CA PHE A 246 2.14 0.27 22.49
C PHE A 246 1.66 -1.18 22.66
N SER A 247 0.36 -1.36 22.86
CA SER A 247 -0.28 -2.63 23.21
C SER A 247 -0.97 -3.34 22.02
N LYS A 248 -0.82 -2.82 20.79
CA LYS A 248 -1.48 -3.43 19.62
C LYS A 248 -0.84 -4.76 19.26
N ASN A 249 -1.68 -5.75 19.02
CA ASN A 249 -1.26 -7.05 18.46
C ASN A 249 -0.93 -6.85 16.97
N LEU A 250 0.28 -6.37 16.71
CA LEU A 250 0.81 -6.31 15.35
C LEU A 250 0.86 -7.72 14.74
N TYR A 251 0.82 -7.78 13.41
CA TYR A 251 0.98 -8.98 12.59
C TYR A 251 -0.23 -9.94 12.56
N LEU A 252 -1.30 -9.66 13.31
CA LEU A 252 -2.49 -10.51 13.39
C LEU A 252 -3.73 -9.88 12.75
N GLN A 253 -3.70 -8.58 12.48
CA GLN A 253 -4.83 -7.85 11.91
C GLN A 253 -4.36 -6.77 10.95
N SER A 254 -5.22 -6.41 10.00
CA SER A 254 -4.98 -5.24 9.15
C SER A 254 -5.08 -3.96 9.99
N LEU A 255 -4.21 -3.00 9.68
CA LEU A 255 -4.12 -1.72 10.38
C LEU A 255 -4.76 -0.60 9.55
N ASP A 256 -5.29 0.40 10.25
CA ASP A 256 -5.73 1.67 9.66
C ASP A 256 -4.93 2.84 10.28
N ILE A 257 -4.86 3.97 9.58
CA ILE A 257 -4.18 5.16 10.11
C ILE A 257 -4.80 5.66 11.43
N ASN A 258 -6.10 5.44 11.62
CA ASN A 258 -6.81 5.78 12.87
C ASN A 258 -6.41 4.88 14.05
N ASP A 259 -5.66 3.81 13.80
CA ASP A 259 -5.10 2.98 14.85
C ASP A 259 -3.93 3.64 15.57
N PHE A 260 -3.43 4.74 15.03
CA PHE A 260 -2.27 5.46 15.53
C PHE A 260 -2.63 6.91 15.86
N ASP A 261 -1.95 7.47 16.84
CA ASP A 261 -2.16 8.85 17.28
C ASP A 261 -0.83 9.53 17.55
N VAL A 262 -0.74 10.82 17.21
CA VAL A 262 0.43 11.67 17.42
C VAL A 262 0.40 12.42 18.75
N SER A 263 -0.59 12.16 19.60
CA SER A 263 -0.79 12.92 20.86
C SER A 263 0.39 12.82 21.82
N PHE A 264 1.13 11.72 21.79
CA PHE A 264 2.27 11.50 22.67
C PHE A 264 3.47 12.44 22.40
N VAL A 265 3.56 13.04 21.20
CA VAL A 265 4.58 14.06 20.89
C VAL A 265 4.04 15.49 21.00
N LYS A 266 2.80 15.65 21.48
CA LYS A 266 2.19 16.98 21.65
C LYS A 266 2.99 17.81 22.65
N GLY A 267 3.38 19.02 22.21
CA GLY A 267 4.22 19.94 23.01
C GLY A 267 5.69 19.95 22.60
N LEU A 268 6.14 19.00 21.74
CA LEU A 268 7.44 19.10 21.11
C LEU A 268 7.44 20.13 19.96
N SER A 269 8.61 20.57 19.53
CA SER A 269 8.78 21.34 18.30
C SER A 269 8.36 20.49 17.08
N LEU A 270 8.15 21.13 15.94
CA LEU A 270 7.88 20.42 14.68
C LEU A 270 8.97 19.37 14.42
N GLU A 271 10.22 19.77 14.52
CA GLU A 271 11.40 18.98 14.22
C GLU A 271 11.57 17.81 15.20
N ASP A 272 11.49 18.08 16.51
CA ASP A 272 11.65 17.06 17.55
C ASP A 272 10.51 16.04 17.55
N GLY A 273 9.28 16.51 17.30
CA GLY A 273 8.13 15.64 17.08
C GLY A 273 8.29 14.74 15.86
N CYS A 274 8.74 15.29 14.71
CA CYS A 274 9.05 14.50 13.53
C CYS A 274 10.16 13.47 13.81
N ALA A 275 11.23 13.85 14.47
CA ALA A 275 12.33 12.94 14.81
C ALA A 275 11.87 11.79 15.70
N THR A 276 11.07 12.09 16.73
CA THR A 276 10.55 11.10 17.68
C THR A 276 9.56 10.13 17.00
N LEU A 277 8.65 10.64 16.17
CA LEU A 277 7.71 9.82 15.39
C LEU A 277 8.41 8.96 14.35
N THR A 278 9.44 9.50 13.68
CA THR A 278 10.24 8.74 12.72
C THR A 278 10.96 7.57 13.38
N LYS A 279 11.55 7.78 14.56
CA LYS A 279 12.20 6.72 15.34
C LYS A 279 11.17 5.66 15.79
N PHE A 280 9.98 6.09 16.21
CA PHE A 280 8.89 5.20 16.62
C PHE A 280 8.42 4.33 15.44
N SER A 281 8.10 4.92 14.28
CA SER A 281 7.72 4.18 13.08
C SER A 281 8.83 3.22 12.63
N ALA A 282 10.08 3.69 12.60
CA ALA A 282 11.23 2.87 12.23
C ALA A 282 11.41 1.66 13.15
N TYR A 283 11.19 1.81 14.45
CA TYR A 283 11.27 0.71 15.41
C TYR A 283 10.21 -0.36 15.13
N LEU A 284 8.95 0.04 14.93
CA LEU A 284 7.86 -0.91 14.67
C LEU A 284 8.05 -1.64 13.32
N ILE A 285 8.47 -0.91 12.28
CA ILE A 285 8.79 -1.52 10.98
C ILE A 285 9.93 -2.52 11.13
N ALA A 286 11.02 -2.15 11.81
CA ALA A 286 12.15 -3.04 12.04
C ALA A 286 11.74 -4.30 12.80
N LYS A 287 10.89 -4.17 13.83
CA LYS A 287 10.34 -5.32 14.58
C LYS A 287 9.51 -6.26 13.69
N GLY A 288 8.71 -5.72 12.79
CA GLY A 288 7.95 -6.52 11.83
C GLY A 288 8.85 -7.28 10.85
N ILE A 289 9.92 -6.62 10.39
CA ILE A 289 10.91 -7.25 9.52
C ILE A 289 11.72 -8.32 10.29
N GLU A 290 12.11 -8.05 11.53
CA GLU A 290 12.74 -9.07 12.41
C GLU A 290 11.80 -10.27 12.57
N TYR A 291 10.53 -10.04 12.92
CA TYR A 291 9.55 -11.10 13.15
C TYR A 291 9.37 -12.05 11.96
N ILE A 292 9.35 -11.51 10.74
CA ILE A 292 9.20 -12.35 9.55
C ILE A 292 10.50 -13.06 9.16
N ASN A 293 11.67 -12.49 9.49
CA ASN A 293 12.97 -13.13 9.24
C ASN A 293 13.36 -14.14 10.31
N ASP A 294 12.90 -14.02 11.57
CA ASP A 294 13.21 -14.93 12.66
C ASP A 294 12.61 -16.35 12.47
N SER A 295 11.58 -16.47 11.61
CA SER A 295 10.97 -17.76 11.27
C SER A 295 11.83 -18.62 10.35
N ASP A 296 12.84 -18.04 9.69
CA ASP A 296 13.65 -18.70 8.67
C ASP A 296 15.15 -18.45 8.89
N ASN A 297 15.92 -19.53 9.07
CA ASN A 297 17.38 -19.51 9.17
C ASN A 297 18.08 -19.19 7.82
N PHE A 298 17.43 -18.48 6.89
CA PHE A 298 17.95 -18.20 5.56
C PHE A 298 18.38 -16.75 5.42
N LEU A 299 19.34 -16.50 4.53
CA LEU A 299 19.69 -15.16 4.08
C LEU A 299 18.56 -14.61 3.21
N THR A 300 17.55 -14.01 3.85
CA THR A 300 16.39 -13.45 3.19
C THR A 300 16.71 -12.10 2.56
N LYS A 301 16.32 -11.91 1.31
CA LYS A 301 16.41 -10.63 0.60
C LYS A 301 15.23 -9.74 1.01
N ASN A 302 15.53 -8.54 1.51
CA ASN A 302 14.49 -7.60 1.95
C ASN A 302 14.49 -6.39 1.00
N LEU A 303 13.43 -6.27 0.18
CA LEU A 303 13.24 -5.21 -0.79
C LEU A 303 12.21 -4.20 -0.29
N VAL A 304 12.54 -2.91 -0.30
CA VAL A 304 11.62 -1.84 0.13
C VAL A 304 11.02 -1.13 -1.08
N CYS A 305 9.69 -0.93 -1.06
CA CYS A 305 8.92 -0.15 -2.02
C CYS A 305 7.98 0.84 -1.31
N GLY A 306 7.15 1.55 -2.05
CA GLY A 306 6.27 2.59 -1.53
C GLY A 306 6.97 3.93 -1.29
N GLY A 307 6.19 4.99 -1.07
CA GLY A 307 6.71 6.36 -0.92
C GLY A 307 7.67 6.56 0.24
N GLY A 308 7.53 5.77 1.32
CA GLY A 308 8.39 5.84 2.50
C GLY A 308 9.84 5.45 2.25
N ARG A 309 10.15 4.71 1.17
CA ARG A 309 11.53 4.40 0.78
C ARG A 309 12.34 5.65 0.43
N LYS A 310 11.65 6.75 0.08
CA LYS A 310 12.25 8.05 -0.23
C LYS A 310 12.52 8.90 1.01
N ASN A 311 11.93 8.56 2.15
CA ASN A 311 12.25 9.19 3.43
C ASN A 311 13.57 8.61 3.95
N ILE A 312 14.67 9.23 3.55
CA ILE A 312 16.03 8.75 3.82
C ILE A 312 16.26 8.59 5.33
N PHE A 313 15.78 9.53 6.13
CA PHE A 313 15.96 9.48 7.58
C PHE A 313 15.18 8.33 8.23
N LEU A 314 13.97 8.02 7.72
CA LEU A 314 13.21 6.83 8.14
C LEU A 314 13.98 5.54 7.81
N ILE A 315 14.47 5.42 6.58
CA ILE A 315 15.24 4.23 6.15
C ILE A 315 16.53 4.08 6.94
N GLU A 316 17.26 5.17 7.21
CA GLU A 316 18.47 5.16 8.06
C GLU A 316 18.16 4.64 9.47
N ASN A 317 17.04 5.07 10.07
CA ASN A 317 16.62 4.61 11.40
C ASN A 317 16.19 3.12 11.38
N ILE A 318 15.46 2.67 10.36
CA ILE A 318 15.12 1.26 10.21
C ILE A 318 16.40 0.41 10.10
N ASN A 319 17.32 0.78 9.21
CA ASN A 319 18.59 0.06 9.04
C ASN A 319 19.44 0.04 10.31
N LYS A 320 19.40 1.10 11.12
CA LYS A 320 20.11 1.14 12.41
C LYS A 320 19.58 0.07 13.37
N PHE A 321 18.26 -0.14 13.44
CA PHE A 321 17.68 -1.22 14.25
C PHE A 321 18.02 -2.60 13.68
N LEU A 322 17.86 -2.79 12.37
CA LEU A 322 18.07 -4.06 11.70
C LEU A 322 19.54 -4.52 11.66
N SER A 323 20.49 -3.57 11.67
CA SER A 323 21.93 -3.87 11.62
C SER A 323 22.40 -4.77 12.77
N LEU A 324 21.76 -4.66 13.94
CA LEU A 324 22.03 -5.50 15.10
C LEU A 324 21.74 -6.99 14.82
N LYS A 325 20.84 -7.27 13.90
CA LYS A 325 20.47 -8.62 13.45
C LYS A 325 21.10 -9.01 12.11
N LYS A 326 21.95 -8.16 11.53
CA LYS A 326 22.56 -8.35 10.20
C LYS A 326 21.50 -8.48 9.08
N ILE A 327 20.34 -7.83 9.25
CA ILE A 327 19.30 -7.71 8.25
C ILE A 327 19.52 -6.41 7.49
N TYR A 328 19.41 -6.44 6.16
CA TYR A 328 19.66 -5.29 5.30
C TYR A 328 18.46 -5.07 4.38
N LEU A 329 18.10 -3.80 4.20
CA LEU A 329 17.10 -3.37 3.22
C LEU A 329 17.78 -2.97 1.93
N GLU A 330 17.16 -3.34 0.80
CA GLU A 330 17.53 -2.84 -0.51
C GLU A 330 16.35 -2.16 -1.17
N ASN A 331 16.62 -1.06 -1.87
CA ASN A 331 15.57 -0.38 -2.64
C ASN A 331 15.20 -1.23 -3.85
N ILE A 332 13.90 -1.46 -4.04
CA ILE A 332 13.37 -2.23 -5.19
C ILE A 332 13.71 -1.55 -6.53
N ASP A 333 13.90 -0.22 -6.52
CA ASP A 333 14.31 0.56 -7.70
C ASP A 333 15.66 0.08 -8.29
N ASN A 334 16.52 -0.55 -7.48
CA ASN A 334 17.80 -1.13 -7.93
C ASN A 334 17.60 -2.30 -8.91
N TYR A 335 16.39 -2.81 -9.03
CA TYR A 335 16.01 -3.95 -9.87
C TYR A 335 15.14 -3.54 -11.07
N GLU A 336 15.25 -2.31 -11.52
CA GLU A 336 14.48 -1.77 -12.66
C GLU A 336 12.94 -1.81 -12.42
N LEU A 337 12.52 -1.78 -11.15
CA LEU A 337 11.13 -1.68 -10.74
C LEU A 337 10.86 -0.32 -10.11
N GLU A 338 9.81 0.35 -10.56
CA GLU A 338 9.41 1.66 -10.03
C GLU A 338 8.63 1.47 -8.70
N GLY A 339 9.33 1.60 -7.58
CA GLY A 339 8.79 1.32 -6.25
C GLY A 339 7.57 2.15 -5.83
N ASP A 340 7.33 3.31 -6.45
CA ASP A 340 6.12 4.10 -6.22
C ASP A 340 4.88 3.46 -6.86
N PHE A 341 5.06 2.71 -7.95
CA PHE A 341 3.96 2.19 -8.76
C PHE A 341 3.67 0.71 -8.56
N ILE A 342 4.34 0.05 -7.62
CA ILE A 342 4.10 -1.38 -7.32
C ILE A 342 2.62 -1.65 -7.00
N GLU A 343 1.95 -0.76 -6.26
CA GLU A 343 0.54 -0.94 -5.93
C GLU A 343 -0.38 -0.74 -7.15
N SER A 344 -0.17 0.31 -7.95
CA SER A 344 -0.99 0.53 -9.16
C SER A 344 -0.78 -0.55 -10.21
N GLN A 345 0.47 -1.03 -10.42
CA GLN A 345 0.77 -2.20 -11.23
C GLN A 345 0.09 -3.46 -10.67
N GLY A 346 0.12 -3.62 -9.33
CA GLY A 346 -0.56 -4.69 -8.63
C GLY A 346 -2.06 -4.69 -8.88
N PHE A 347 -2.74 -3.55 -8.77
CA PHE A 347 -4.18 -3.47 -9.06
C PHE A 347 -4.52 -3.71 -10.54
N ALA A 348 -3.63 -3.34 -11.46
CA ALA A 348 -3.77 -3.74 -12.87
C ALA A 348 -3.69 -5.27 -13.04
N TYR A 349 -2.77 -5.93 -12.30
CA TYR A 349 -2.63 -7.38 -12.30
C TYR A 349 -3.82 -8.08 -11.62
N LEU A 350 -4.29 -7.58 -10.48
CA LEU A 350 -5.47 -8.10 -9.79
C LEU A 350 -6.72 -8.01 -10.67
N ALA A 351 -6.85 -6.96 -11.47
CA ALA A 351 -7.97 -6.85 -12.43
C ALA A 351 -7.94 -7.98 -13.46
N ILE A 352 -6.77 -8.33 -14.00
CA ILE A 352 -6.62 -9.48 -14.92
C ILE A 352 -6.99 -10.78 -14.20
N ARG A 353 -6.49 -11.00 -12.99
CA ARG A 353 -6.78 -12.21 -12.21
C ARG A 353 -8.26 -12.34 -11.91
N SER A 354 -8.90 -11.27 -11.44
CA SER A 354 -10.35 -11.24 -11.17
C SER A 354 -11.16 -11.52 -12.44
N TYR A 355 -10.79 -10.92 -13.57
CA TYR A 355 -11.44 -11.17 -14.87
C TYR A 355 -11.32 -12.63 -15.30
N LEU A 356 -10.19 -13.27 -15.03
CA LEU A 356 -9.95 -14.69 -15.31
C LEU A 356 -10.55 -15.65 -14.26
N GLY A 357 -11.17 -15.12 -13.21
CA GLY A 357 -11.69 -15.92 -12.11
C GLY A 357 -10.60 -16.57 -11.24
N LEU A 358 -9.38 -16.00 -11.22
CA LEU A 358 -8.27 -16.45 -10.42
C LEU A 358 -8.30 -15.80 -9.03
N PRO A 359 -7.81 -16.47 -7.98
CA PRO A 359 -7.74 -15.90 -6.65
C PRO A 359 -6.82 -14.67 -6.59
N ILE A 360 -7.22 -13.66 -5.81
CA ILE A 360 -6.44 -12.45 -5.52
C ILE A 360 -6.00 -12.36 -4.06
N SER A 361 -6.65 -13.08 -3.16
CA SER A 361 -6.26 -13.17 -1.75
C SER A 361 -6.22 -14.62 -1.26
N PHE A 362 -5.50 -14.86 -0.17
CA PHE A 362 -5.17 -16.19 0.33
C PHE A 362 -5.23 -16.25 1.86
N PRO A 363 -5.48 -17.44 2.46
CA PRO A 363 -5.49 -17.60 3.91
C PRO A 363 -4.24 -17.07 4.62
N SER A 364 -3.08 -17.22 4.00
CA SER A 364 -1.79 -16.79 4.54
C SER A 364 -1.48 -15.29 4.34
N THR A 365 -2.33 -14.55 3.61
CA THR A 365 -2.15 -13.12 3.37
C THR A 365 -3.20 -12.26 4.06
N THR A 366 -4.47 -12.59 3.91
CA THR A 366 -5.58 -11.83 4.51
C THR A 366 -6.32 -12.60 5.59
N GLY A 367 -5.98 -13.85 5.83
CA GLY A 367 -6.71 -14.71 6.78
C GLY A 367 -8.06 -15.21 6.27
N CYS A 368 -8.37 -15.07 4.96
CA CYS A 368 -9.59 -15.61 4.37
C CYS A 368 -9.66 -17.14 4.46
N LYS A 369 -10.87 -17.71 4.49
CA LYS A 369 -11.06 -19.18 4.67
C LYS A 369 -10.46 -20.02 3.55
N ALA A 370 -10.46 -19.51 2.34
CA ALA A 370 -9.95 -20.17 1.14
C ALA A 370 -9.47 -19.12 0.14
N PRO A 371 -8.63 -19.49 -0.86
CA PRO A 371 -8.23 -18.57 -1.91
C PRO A 371 -9.44 -17.88 -2.56
N THR A 372 -9.50 -16.55 -2.47
CA THR A 372 -10.68 -15.74 -2.81
C THR A 372 -10.41 -14.89 -4.06
N LYS A 373 -11.42 -14.78 -4.92
CA LYS A 373 -11.37 -14.06 -6.22
C LYS A 373 -11.68 -12.60 -6.06
#